data_3e35fbe63a589815aa89d1546927f3e2
#
_entry.id   3e35fbe63a589815aa89d1546927f3e2
#
_cell.length_a   1.000
_cell.length_b   1.000
_cell.length_c   1.000
_cell.angle_alpha   90.00
_cell.angle_beta   90.00
_cell.angle_gamma   90.00
#
_symmetry.space_group_name_H-M   'P 1'
#
loop_
_entity.id
_entity.type
_entity.pdbx_description
1 polymer ?
#
loop_
_entity_poly.entity_id
_entity_poly.type
_entity_poly.pdbx_seq_one_letter_code
_entity_poly.pdbx_strand_id
1 'polypeptide(L)'
;MTTLFTGLTPPNDEYIHTPLIEIVPPTDGEALRRVVADAAKYDYILFTSRYAVKYWFEADYEPHIPAGVNVVAIGKTTAEALKKFGIDEIIQPDVDDSYGVIRLFEQLGGGRKVLIPRSNIALPIIPEGLRNLGYEVSTVIAYINQMPKNVRKIDLTTIDRIVFTSPSTIDNFVKIYGYLPQNKELVTRGAITQKRLEELMTCRIRKMKDHEIPLLDDFLYEAIFIPEGIEPPSRDIIKKPDLQVYVEDFGKHKGDFCLVAETDGKIVGAVWVRIMNDYGHIDNQTPSLAIALYPQYRKQGIGTRLMQQMLQLLKDEGYTQVSLSVQKTNYAYRMYKQLGFEVITENDEEYLMVCKVD
;
A
#
# COMPACT_ATOMS: atom_id res chain seq x y z
N MET A 1 -7.15 27.27 13.98
CA MET A 1 -6.39 26.06 13.66
C MET A 1 -7.09 25.34 12.53
N THR A 2 -6.53 25.40 11.34
CA THR A 2 -7.14 24.85 10.12
C THR A 2 -6.82 23.36 10.00
N THR A 3 -7.84 22.51 9.97
CA THR A 3 -7.66 21.06 9.99
C THR A 3 -8.11 20.43 8.67
N LEU A 4 -7.21 19.70 8.00
CA LEU A 4 -7.50 18.85 6.85
C LEU A 4 -7.95 17.48 7.32
N PHE A 5 -9.14 17.05 6.89
CA PHE A 5 -9.66 15.72 7.15
C PHE A 5 -9.61 14.85 5.89
N THR A 6 -8.95 13.69 5.98
CA THR A 6 -8.66 12.83 4.83
C THR A 6 -9.54 11.58 4.72
N GLY A 7 -10.38 11.35 5.72
CA GLY A 7 -11.32 10.21 5.74
C GLY A 7 -12.59 10.45 4.93
N LEU A 8 -13.50 9.47 4.94
CA LEU A 8 -14.74 9.49 4.16
C LEU A 8 -15.71 10.60 4.57
N THR A 9 -15.91 10.78 5.88
CA THR A 9 -16.88 11.74 6.41
C THR A 9 -16.27 12.47 7.60
N PRO A 10 -16.12 13.81 7.54
CA PRO A 10 -15.62 14.60 8.65
C PRO A 10 -16.66 14.62 9.78
N PRO A 11 -16.22 14.88 11.03
CA PRO A 11 -17.13 14.96 12.18
C PRO A 11 -18.11 16.12 12.10
N ASN A 12 -17.69 17.24 11.50
CA ASN A 12 -18.48 18.45 11.29
C ASN A 12 -17.93 19.27 10.11
N ASP A 13 -18.54 20.40 9.80
CA ASP A 13 -18.19 21.26 8.66
C ASP A 13 -17.00 22.21 8.93
N GLU A 14 -16.36 22.15 10.10
CA GLU A 14 -15.18 22.98 10.43
C GLU A 14 -13.89 22.46 9.78
N TYR A 15 -13.92 21.23 9.25
CA TYR A 15 -12.78 20.61 8.60
C TYR A 15 -12.73 20.97 7.10
N ILE A 16 -11.52 21.28 6.61
CA ILE A 16 -11.30 21.18 5.17
C ILE A 16 -11.32 19.69 4.81
N HIS A 17 -12.27 19.28 4.00
CA HIS A 17 -12.47 17.88 3.67
C HIS A 17 -11.92 17.54 2.29
N THR A 18 -10.97 16.62 2.26
CA THR A 18 -10.47 15.99 1.03
C THR A 18 -10.35 14.50 1.28
N PRO A 19 -11.36 13.70 0.89
CA PRO A 19 -11.31 12.27 1.08
C PRO A 19 -10.20 11.66 0.23
N LEU A 20 -9.30 10.92 0.87
CA LEU A 20 -8.21 10.19 0.20
C LEU A 20 -8.54 8.72 -0.01
N ILE A 21 -9.74 8.31 0.40
CA ILE A 21 -10.30 6.99 0.18
C ILE A 21 -11.74 7.14 -0.30
N GLU A 22 -12.17 6.19 -1.11
CA GLU A 22 -13.58 5.98 -1.48
C GLU A 22 -13.95 4.51 -1.33
N ILE A 23 -15.21 4.26 -1.03
CA ILE A 23 -15.76 2.92 -0.88
C ILE A 23 -16.73 2.69 -2.03
N VAL A 24 -16.41 1.67 -2.84
CA VAL A 24 -17.22 1.31 -4.01
C VAL A 24 -17.57 -0.18 -3.98
N PRO A 25 -18.61 -0.61 -4.73
CA PRO A 25 -18.94 -2.03 -4.88
C PRO A 25 -17.74 -2.85 -5.37
N PRO A 26 -17.70 -4.16 -5.08
CA PRO A 26 -16.68 -5.04 -5.64
C PRO A 26 -16.81 -5.09 -7.18
N THR A 27 -15.68 -5.20 -7.87
CA THR A 27 -15.63 -5.26 -9.34
C THR A 27 -16.38 -6.49 -9.86
N ASP A 28 -16.26 -7.61 -9.15
CA ASP A 28 -17.06 -8.82 -9.35
C ASP A 28 -18.03 -9.00 -8.18
N GLY A 29 -19.26 -8.51 -8.36
CA GLY A 29 -20.32 -8.68 -7.38
C GLY A 29 -20.87 -10.11 -7.31
N GLU A 30 -20.56 -10.98 -8.27
CA GLU A 30 -21.08 -12.34 -8.31
C GLU A 30 -20.51 -13.21 -7.19
N ALA A 31 -19.23 -13.06 -6.86
CA ALA A 31 -18.60 -13.77 -5.77
C ALA A 31 -19.30 -13.47 -4.43
N LEU A 32 -19.65 -12.21 -4.17
CA LEU A 32 -20.38 -11.85 -2.96
C LEU A 32 -21.81 -12.41 -2.99
N ARG A 33 -22.54 -12.31 -4.10
CA ARG A 33 -23.90 -12.87 -4.23
C ARG A 33 -23.94 -14.39 -3.98
N ARG A 34 -23.00 -15.13 -4.56
CA ARG A 34 -22.91 -16.60 -4.33
C ARG A 34 -22.71 -16.92 -2.85
N VAL A 35 -21.84 -16.20 -2.17
CA VAL A 35 -21.55 -16.43 -0.76
C VAL A 35 -22.73 -16.02 0.13
N VAL A 36 -23.47 -14.96 -0.22
CA VAL A 36 -24.72 -14.56 0.46
C VAL A 36 -25.77 -15.66 0.33
N ALA A 37 -25.97 -16.20 -0.87
CA ALA A 37 -26.91 -17.30 -1.13
C ALA A 37 -26.52 -18.61 -0.38
N ASP A 38 -25.22 -18.84 -0.20
CA ASP A 38 -24.65 -20.00 0.49
C ASP A 38 -24.41 -19.76 2.00
N ALA A 39 -24.89 -18.66 2.56
CA ALA A 39 -24.59 -18.24 3.93
C ALA A 39 -24.96 -19.29 5.00
N ALA A 40 -25.98 -20.11 4.78
CA ALA A 40 -26.37 -21.20 5.67
C ALA A 40 -25.30 -22.31 5.85
N LYS A 41 -24.25 -22.33 5.02
CA LYS A 41 -23.13 -23.27 5.15
C LYS A 41 -22.14 -22.92 6.25
N TYR A 42 -22.28 -21.70 6.85
CA TYR A 42 -21.39 -21.17 7.86
C TYR A 42 -22.05 -21.16 9.23
N ASP A 43 -21.24 -21.33 10.27
CA ASP A 43 -21.68 -21.24 11.66
C ASP A 43 -21.63 -19.78 12.15
N TYR A 44 -20.72 -19.00 11.58
CA TYR A 44 -20.52 -17.58 11.90
C TYR A 44 -20.34 -16.73 10.65
N ILE A 45 -20.92 -15.53 10.68
CA ILE A 45 -20.58 -14.46 9.74
C ILE A 45 -20.00 -13.31 10.57
N LEU A 46 -18.72 -13.00 10.31
CA LEU A 46 -17.99 -11.93 11.01
C LEU A 46 -17.91 -10.68 10.14
N PHE A 47 -18.57 -9.64 10.55
CA PHE A 47 -18.50 -8.32 9.92
C PHE A 47 -17.44 -7.45 10.61
N THR A 48 -16.44 -7.01 9.86
CA THR A 48 -15.34 -6.18 10.34
C THR A 48 -15.51 -4.70 9.98
N SER A 49 -16.60 -4.33 9.32
CA SER A 49 -16.91 -2.93 9.02
C SER A 49 -18.39 -2.73 8.66
N ARG A 50 -18.91 -1.52 8.91
CA ARG A 50 -20.25 -1.11 8.47
C ARG A 50 -20.43 -1.18 6.94
N TYR A 51 -19.35 -1.09 6.17
CA TYR A 51 -19.42 -1.20 4.71
C TYR A 51 -19.56 -2.65 4.26
N ALA A 52 -18.94 -3.60 4.96
CA ALA A 52 -19.18 -5.02 4.72
C ALA A 52 -20.66 -5.37 4.97
N VAL A 53 -21.26 -4.82 6.04
CA VAL A 53 -22.70 -4.96 6.29
C VAL A 53 -23.51 -4.35 5.16
N LYS A 54 -23.25 -3.09 4.78
CA LYS A 54 -23.96 -2.42 3.68
C LYS A 54 -23.98 -3.26 2.43
N TYR A 55 -22.79 -3.64 1.92
CA TYR A 55 -22.69 -4.37 0.66
C TYR A 55 -23.17 -5.84 0.76
N TRP A 56 -23.17 -6.44 1.93
CA TRP A 56 -23.83 -7.72 2.17
C TRP A 56 -25.32 -7.63 1.90
N PHE A 57 -25.99 -6.65 2.48
CA PHE A 57 -27.43 -6.46 2.33
C PHE A 57 -27.85 -5.79 1.01
N GLU A 58 -26.91 -5.29 0.24
CA GLU A 58 -27.15 -4.78 -1.12
C GLU A 58 -26.81 -5.82 -2.21
N ALA A 59 -26.26 -6.98 -1.85
CA ALA A 59 -25.76 -7.96 -2.80
C ALA A 59 -26.85 -8.78 -3.51
N ASP A 60 -28.03 -8.91 -2.88
CA ASP A 60 -29.15 -9.73 -3.40
C ASP A 60 -30.49 -9.00 -3.18
N TYR A 61 -31.55 -9.51 -3.86
CA TYR A 61 -32.90 -8.96 -3.79
C TYR A 61 -33.57 -9.16 -2.42
N GLU A 62 -33.24 -10.25 -1.71
CA GLU A 62 -33.73 -10.55 -0.36
C GLU A 62 -32.57 -11.01 0.53
N PRO A 63 -31.58 -10.16 0.79
CA PRO A 63 -30.44 -10.53 1.57
C PRO A 63 -30.86 -10.70 3.05
N HIS A 64 -30.58 -11.86 3.60
CA HIS A 64 -30.86 -12.20 4.98
C HIS A 64 -29.71 -12.96 5.61
N ILE A 65 -29.71 -13.03 6.92
CA ILE A 65 -28.87 -13.96 7.66
C ILE A 65 -29.70 -15.21 7.93
N PRO A 66 -29.29 -16.39 7.43
CA PRO A 66 -30.05 -17.62 7.66
C PRO A 66 -30.19 -17.95 9.14
N ALA A 67 -31.32 -18.56 9.52
CA ALA A 67 -31.53 -19.04 10.88
C ALA A 67 -30.43 -20.04 11.30
N GLY A 68 -29.92 -19.90 12.51
CA GLY A 68 -28.84 -20.74 13.05
C GLY A 68 -27.42 -20.25 12.74
N VAL A 69 -27.25 -19.21 11.93
CA VAL A 69 -25.95 -18.56 11.70
C VAL A 69 -25.73 -17.45 12.72
N ASN A 70 -24.64 -17.54 13.46
CA ASN A 70 -24.28 -16.52 14.45
C ASN A 70 -23.63 -15.30 13.78
N VAL A 71 -24.08 -14.11 14.17
CA VAL A 71 -23.53 -12.87 13.64
C VAL A 71 -22.56 -12.26 14.62
N VAL A 72 -21.35 -11.99 14.14
CA VAL A 72 -20.31 -11.33 14.92
C VAL A 72 -19.99 -9.96 14.30
N ALA A 73 -19.96 -8.91 15.11
CA ALA A 73 -19.50 -7.59 14.72
C ALA A 73 -18.21 -7.23 15.45
N ILE A 74 -17.21 -6.73 14.74
CA ILE A 74 -15.92 -6.32 15.34
C ILE A 74 -16.10 -5.24 16.42
N GLY A 75 -17.13 -4.42 16.33
CA GLY A 75 -17.37 -3.35 17.28
C GLY A 75 -18.69 -2.64 17.06
N LYS A 76 -18.95 -1.65 17.94
CA LYS A 76 -20.23 -0.95 18.10
C LYS A 76 -20.80 -0.38 16.78
N THR A 77 -19.98 0.32 16.00
CA THR A 77 -20.42 0.94 14.72
C THR A 77 -20.91 -0.10 13.70
N THR A 78 -20.27 -1.28 13.68
CA THR A 78 -20.65 -2.38 12.81
C THR A 78 -21.92 -3.05 13.31
N ALA A 79 -22.08 -3.23 14.63
CA ALA A 79 -23.31 -3.75 15.25
C ALA A 79 -24.49 -2.82 15.00
N GLU A 80 -24.32 -1.51 15.15
CA GLU A 80 -25.36 -0.51 14.82
C GLU A 80 -25.77 -0.57 13.34
N ALA A 81 -24.83 -0.85 12.43
CA ALA A 81 -25.15 -1.03 11.02
C ALA A 81 -26.00 -2.30 10.79
N LEU A 82 -25.69 -3.41 11.45
CA LEU A 82 -26.47 -4.66 11.39
C LEU A 82 -27.90 -4.50 11.92
N LYS A 83 -28.07 -3.76 13.04
CA LYS A 83 -29.38 -3.47 13.60
C LYS A 83 -30.32 -2.73 12.64
N LYS A 84 -29.79 -1.89 11.74
CA LYS A 84 -30.60 -1.21 10.72
C LYS A 84 -31.23 -2.19 9.71
N PHE A 85 -30.70 -3.41 9.62
CA PHE A 85 -31.23 -4.49 8.78
C PHE A 85 -31.97 -5.55 9.60
N GLY A 86 -32.34 -5.24 10.86
CA GLY A 86 -33.14 -6.12 11.71
C GLY A 86 -32.36 -7.26 12.35
N ILE A 87 -31.04 -7.18 12.41
CA ILE A 87 -30.20 -8.15 13.11
C ILE A 87 -29.93 -7.64 14.52
N ASP A 88 -30.62 -8.22 15.51
CA ASP A 88 -30.52 -7.80 16.91
C ASP A 88 -29.60 -8.68 17.76
N GLU A 89 -29.51 -9.98 17.43
CA GLU A 89 -28.63 -10.94 18.09
C GLU A 89 -27.21 -10.85 17.49
N ILE A 90 -26.34 -10.03 18.10
CA ILE A 90 -24.99 -9.75 17.58
C ILE A 90 -23.97 -10.01 18.68
N ILE A 91 -23.04 -10.90 18.40
CA ILE A 91 -21.90 -11.17 19.28
C ILE A 91 -20.81 -10.11 19.02
N GLN A 92 -20.26 -9.55 20.08
CA GLN A 92 -19.20 -8.55 19.98
C GLN A 92 -18.04 -8.90 20.93
N PRO A 93 -16.78 -8.59 20.54
CA PRO A 93 -15.65 -8.70 21.44
C PRO A 93 -15.68 -7.59 22.51
N ASP A 94 -14.95 -7.78 23.60
CA ASP A 94 -14.75 -6.76 24.64
C ASP A 94 -13.94 -5.55 24.17
N VAL A 95 -13.09 -5.76 23.14
CA VAL A 95 -12.26 -4.72 22.52
C VAL A 95 -12.52 -4.71 21.02
N ASP A 96 -12.86 -3.54 20.48
CA ASP A 96 -13.27 -3.32 19.08
C ASP A 96 -12.08 -3.34 18.12
N ASP A 97 -11.25 -4.41 18.15
CA ASP A 97 -10.09 -4.58 17.27
C ASP A 97 -9.89 -6.03 16.82
N SER A 98 -8.90 -6.26 15.96
CA SER A 98 -8.62 -7.59 15.41
C SER A 98 -8.22 -8.60 16.48
N TYR A 99 -7.52 -8.19 17.52
CA TYR A 99 -7.09 -9.07 18.60
C TYR A 99 -8.23 -9.39 19.55
N GLY A 100 -9.13 -8.43 19.79
CA GLY A 100 -10.38 -8.66 20.53
C GLY A 100 -11.24 -9.72 19.86
N VAL A 101 -11.38 -9.66 18.53
CA VAL A 101 -12.08 -10.69 17.75
C VAL A 101 -11.41 -12.07 17.92
N ILE A 102 -10.08 -12.15 17.83
CA ILE A 102 -9.37 -13.42 17.99
C ILE A 102 -9.60 -14.01 19.40
N ARG A 103 -9.50 -13.19 20.45
CA ARG A 103 -9.81 -13.63 21.85
C ARG A 103 -11.24 -14.10 22.02
N LEU A 104 -12.21 -13.41 21.39
CA LEU A 104 -13.61 -13.83 21.41
C LEU A 104 -13.75 -15.23 20.80
N PHE A 105 -13.18 -15.48 19.63
CA PHE A 105 -13.26 -16.78 18.97
C PHE A 105 -12.48 -17.90 19.71
N GLU A 106 -11.41 -17.56 20.42
CA GLU A 106 -10.72 -18.49 21.33
C GLU A 106 -11.68 -18.99 22.43
N GLN A 107 -12.51 -18.13 22.99
CA GLN A 107 -13.53 -18.51 23.99
C GLN A 107 -14.69 -19.31 23.39
N LEU A 108 -15.06 -19.06 22.13
CA LEU A 108 -16.14 -19.78 21.45
C LEU A 108 -15.79 -21.22 21.04
N GLY A 109 -14.50 -21.57 21.04
CA GLY A 109 -13.99 -22.91 20.66
C GLY A 109 -13.96 -23.14 19.15
N GLY A 110 -12.89 -23.81 18.66
CA GLY A 110 -12.62 -24.04 17.24
C GLY A 110 -13.54 -25.03 16.53
N GLY A 111 -13.17 -25.42 15.29
CA GLY A 111 -13.82 -26.51 14.51
C GLY A 111 -15.07 -26.10 13.76
N ARG A 112 -15.38 -24.81 13.63
CA ARG A 112 -16.57 -24.27 12.95
C ARG A 112 -16.19 -23.42 11.74
N LYS A 113 -17.16 -23.18 10.86
CA LYS A 113 -16.99 -22.42 9.63
C LYS A 113 -17.31 -20.95 9.84
N VAL A 114 -16.34 -20.10 9.52
CA VAL A 114 -16.47 -18.64 9.64
C VAL A 114 -16.36 -17.99 8.27
N LEU A 115 -17.34 -17.17 7.93
CA LEU A 115 -17.29 -16.30 6.75
C LEU A 115 -16.95 -14.87 7.16
N ILE A 116 -16.05 -14.25 6.43
CA ILE A 116 -15.63 -12.85 6.67
C ILE A 116 -15.80 -12.03 5.39
N PRO A 117 -16.93 -11.33 5.22
CA PRO A 117 -17.05 -10.29 4.20
C PRO A 117 -16.13 -9.12 4.55
N ARG A 118 -15.25 -8.73 3.62
CA ARG A 118 -14.17 -7.78 3.93
C ARG A 118 -13.80 -6.86 2.76
N SER A 119 -12.99 -5.88 3.03
CA SER A 119 -12.39 -5.00 2.01
C SER A 119 -11.27 -5.74 1.24
N ASN A 120 -11.00 -5.28 0.01
CA ASN A 120 -9.87 -5.73 -0.80
C ASN A 120 -8.49 -5.52 -0.15
N ILE A 121 -8.37 -4.53 0.74
CA ILE A 121 -7.12 -4.16 1.43
C ILE A 121 -7.10 -4.56 2.90
N ALA A 122 -8.08 -5.36 3.36
CA ALA A 122 -8.13 -5.78 4.76
C ALA A 122 -6.91 -6.65 5.11
N LEU A 123 -6.35 -6.44 6.32
CA LEU A 123 -5.17 -7.17 6.80
C LEU A 123 -5.52 -8.65 7.09
N PRO A 124 -4.58 -9.59 6.93
CA PRO A 124 -4.83 -11.02 7.13
C PRO A 124 -4.91 -11.44 8.60
N ILE A 125 -4.74 -10.53 9.55
CA ILE A 125 -4.64 -10.80 11.01
C ILE A 125 -5.79 -11.66 11.52
N ILE A 126 -7.04 -11.28 11.24
CA ILE A 126 -8.21 -12.02 11.72
C ILE A 126 -8.32 -13.39 11.05
N PRO A 127 -8.32 -13.52 9.71
CA PRO A 127 -8.40 -14.82 9.06
C PRO A 127 -7.30 -15.80 9.49
N GLU A 128 -6.06 -15.34 9.63
CA GLU A 128 -4.93 -16.16 10.07
C GLU A 128 -5.06 -16.53 11.54
N GLY A 129 -5.42 -15.59 12.41
CA GLY A 129 -5.65 -15.85 13.82
C GLY A 129 -6.74 -16.90 14.06
N LEU A 130 -7.86 -16.83 13.34
CA LEU A 130 -8.94 -17.79 13.46
C LEU A 130 -8.55 -19.18 12.89
N ARG A 131 -7.79 -19.25 11.80
CA ARG A 131 -7.27 -20.53 11.29
C ARG A 131 -6.32 -21.18 12.29
N ASN A 132 -5.48 -20.40 12.97
CA ASN A 132 -4.60 -20.93 14.02
C ASN A 132 -5.38 -21.45 15.23
N LEU A 133 -6.59 -20.97 15.47
CA LEU A 133 -7.52 -21.48 16.47
C LEU A 133 -8.35 -22.70 15.99
N GLY A 134 -8.10 -23.19 14.77
CA GLY A 134 -8.76 -24.38 14.20
C GLY A 134 -10.11 -24.11 13.52
N TYR A 135 -10.43 -22.84 13.19
CA TYR A 135 -11.62 -22.52 12.39
C TYR A 135 -11.38 -22.71 10.89
N GLU A 136 -12.41 -23.15 10.17
CA GLU A 136 -12.44 -23.13 8.71
C GLU A 136 -12.88 -21.73 8.25
N VAL A 137 -11.93 -20.91 7.77
CA VAL A 137 -12.18 -19.49 7.46
C VAL A 137 -12.25 -19.24 5.97
N SER A 138 -13.41 -18.76 5.52
CA SER A 138 -13.66 -18.24 4.18
C SER A 138 -13.69 -16.71 4.20
N THR A 139 -13.16 -16.08 3.17
CA THR A 139 -13.23 -14.63 3.02
C THR A 139 -13.80 -14.27 1.65
N VAL A 140 -14.56 -13.17 1.60
CA VAL A 140 -15.06 -12.63 0.33
C VAL A 140 -14.88 -11.10 0.32
N ILE A 141 -14.51 -10.55 -0.84
CA ILE A 141 -14.44 -9.11 -1.01
C ILE A 141 -15.87 -8.57 -1.12
N ALA A 142 -16.31 -7.88 -0.07
CA ALA A 142 -17.63 -7.25 -0.04
C ALA A 142 -17.62 -5.83 -0.60
N TYR A 143 -16.49 -5.13 -0.55
CA TYR A 143 -16.31 -3.79 -1.09
C TYR A 143 -14.86 -3.49 -1.41
N ILE A 144 -14.67 -2.50 -2.27
CA ILE A 144 -13.36 -1.97 -2.62
C ILE A 144 -13.13 -0.66 -1.85
N ASN A 145 -12.02 -0.59 -1.14
CA ASN A 145 -11.46 0.65 -0.62
C ASN A 145 -10.31 1.06 -1.54
N GLN A 146 -10.44 2.20 -2.17
CA GLN A 146 -9.46 2.70 -3.14
C GLN A 146 -9.27 4.22 -2.98
N MET A 147 -8.23 4.75 -3.63
CA MET A 147 -8.07 6.19 -3.75
C MET A 147 -9.04 6.73 -4.80
N PRO A 148 -9.75 7.83 -4.53
CA PRO A 148 -10.61 8.46 -5.53
C PRO A 148 -9.80 8.87 -6.77
N LYS A 149 -10.42 8.77 -7.96
CA LYS A 149 -9.75 9.10 -9.23
C LYS A 149 -9.36 10.58 -9.33
N ASN A 150 -10.21 11.46 -8.77
CA ASN A 150 -10.05 12.91 -8.85
C ASN A 150 -9.90 13.51 -7.45
N VAL A 151 -8.69 13.43 -6.90
CA VAL A 151 -8.40 14.05 -5.61
C VAL A 151 -7.97 15.50 -5.82
N ARG A 152 -8.69 16.43 -5.18
CA ARG A 152 -8.28 17.85 -5.15
C ARG A 152 -7.08 18.00 -4.21
N LYS A 153 -5.92 18.38 -4.75
CA LYS A 153 -4.78 18.82 -3.93
C LYS A 153 -5.13 20.11 -3.18
N ILE A 154 -4.93 20.10 -1.87
CA ILE A 154 -5.08 21.28 -1.01
C ILE A 154 -3.69 21.89 -0.79
N ASP A 155 -3.61 23.22 -0.77
CA ASP A 155 -2.38 23.91 -0.38
C ASP A 155 -2.13 23.68 1.12
N LEU A 156 -1.09 22.90 1.42
CA LEU A 156 -0.73 22.57 2.79
C LEU A 156 -0.18 23.76 3.58
N THR A 157 0.20 24.88 2.95
CA THR A 157 0.70 26.07 3.66
C THR A 157 -0.37 26.65 4.60
N THR A 158 -1.64 26.50 4.24
CA THR A 158 -2.80 26.99 5.00
C THR A 158 -3.31 26.02 6.05
N ILE A 159 -2.74 24.82 6.12
CA ILE A 159 -3.18 23.75 7.03
C ILE A 159 -2.28 23.70 8.26
N ASP A 160 -2.86 23.59 9.45
CA ASP A 160 -2.14 23.42 10.71
C ASP A 160 -2.09 21.95 11.14
N ARG A 161 -3.20 21.21 10.88
CA ARG A 161 -3.38 19.82 11.32
C ARG A 161 -3.92 18.94 10.19
N ILE A 162 -3.49 17.68 10.14
CA ILE A 162 -4.00 16.69 9.19
C ILE A 162 -4.48 15.47 9.95
N VAL A 163 -5.73 15.03 9.69
CA VAL A 163 -6.35 13.88 10.36
C VAL A 163 -6.41 12.71 9.39
N PHE A 164 -5.75 11.60 9.75
CA PHE A 164 -5.78 10.32 9.06
C PHE A 164 -6.69 9.34 9.78
N THR A 165 -7.59 8.70 9.06
CA THR A 165 -8.58 7.78 9.62
C THR A 165 -8.27 6.31 9.44
N SER A 166 -7.28 6.00 8.60
CA SER A 166 -6.82 4.63 8.31
C SER A 166 -5.41 4.66 7.71
N PRO A 167 -4.66 3.54 7.72
CA PRO A 167 -3.38 3.44 7.04
C PRO A 167 -3.45 3.84 5.56
N SER A 168 -4.52 3.46 4.86
CA SER A 168 -4.72 3.81 3.45
C SER A 168 -4.87 5.31 3.20
N THR A 169 -5.38 6.10 4.16
CA THR A 169 -5.41 7.58 4.02
C THR A 169 -4.00 8.17 4.11
N ILE A 170 -3.12 7.60 4.93
CA ILE A 170 -1.70 8.02 5.01
C ILE A 170 -0.98 7.65 3.71
N ASP A 171 -1.12 6.40 3.25
CA ASP A 171 -0.46 5.94 2.03
C ASP A 171 -0.89 6.74 0.79
N ASN A 172 -2.18 7.05 0.69
CA ASN A 172 -2.72 7.85 -0.41
C ASN A 172 -2.29 9.33 -0.28
N PHE A 173 -2.15 9.87 0.94
CA PHE A 173 -1.59 11.19 1.17
C PHE A 173 -0.14 11.26 0.64
N VAL A 174 0.69 10.28 1.01
CA VAL A 174 2.07 10.21 0.53
C VAL A 174 2.14 10.05 -1.00
N LYS A 175 1.24 9.27 -1.62
CA LYS A 175 1.16 9.17 -3.09
C LYS A 175 0.86 10.51 -3.77
N ILE A 176 0.04 11.35 -3.15
CA ILE A 176 -0.40 12.64 -3.72
C ILE A 176 0.61 13.74 -3.48
N TYR A 177 1.14 13.84 -2.26
CA TYR A 177 2.00 14.94 -1.83
C TYR A 177 3.50 14.61 -1.87
N GLY A 178 3.87 13.33 -1.95
CA GLY A 178 5.26 12.87 -1.98
C GLY A 178 5.93 12.74 -0.62
N TYR A 179 5.35 13.31 0.43
CA TYR A 179 5.93 13.36 1.78
C TYR A 179 4.87 13.50 2.85
N LEU A 180 5.27 13.26 4.11
CA LEU A 180 4.51 13.62 5.30
C LEU A 180 5.10 14.93 5.87
N PRO A 181 4.30 16.00 6.04
CA PRO A 181 4.82 17.29 6.50
C PRO A 181 5.19 17.23 7.99
N GLN A 182 6.47 17.46 8.30
CA GLN A 182 7.01 17.40 9.67
C GLN A 182 6.64 18.65 10.51
N ASN A 183 6.25 19.74 9.86
CA ASN A 183 5.87 21.01 10.50
C ASN A 183 4.36 21.14 10.74
N LYS A 184 3.60 20.06 10.60
CA LYS A 184 2.15 20.01 10.84
C LYS A 184 1.84 18.99 11.93
N GLU A 185 0.74 19.22 12.64
CA GLU A 185 0.23 18.22 13.56
C GLU A 185 -0.46 17.09 12.78
N LEU A 186 0.10 15.88 12.88
CA LEU A 186 -0.46 14.68 12.23
C LEU A 186 -1.22 13.87 13.27
N VAL A 187 -2.53 13.72 13.07
CA VAL A 187 -3.43 13.04 14.00
C VAL A 187 -3.98 11.78 13.34
N THR A 188 -3.99 10.68 14.06
CA THR A 188 -4.51 9.40 13.57
C THR A 188 -5.71 8.94 14.37
N ARG A 189 -6.57 8.12 13.74
CA ARG A 189 -7.64 7.40 14.42
C ARG A 189 -7.28 5.91 14.50
N GLY A 190 -7.03 5.44 15.73
CA GLY A 190 -6.72 4.04 16.02
C GLY A 190 -5.24 3.66 15.93
N ALA A 191 -4.87 2.64 16.72
CA ALA A 191 -3.48 2.20 16.92
C ALA A 191 -2.78 1.75 15.62
N ILE A 192 -3.49 1.06 14.72
CA ILE A 192 -2.92 0.58 13.43
C ILE A 192 -2.55 1.76 12.54
N THR A 193 -3.37 2.82 12.51
CA THR A 193 -3.09 4.05 11.74
C THR A 193 -1.91 4.80 12.37
N GLN A 194 -1.85 4.86 13.69
CA GLN A 194 -0.74 5.48 14.43
C GLN A 194 0.57 4.75 14.12
N LYS A 195 0.59 3.44 14.21
CA LYS A 195 1.77 2.62 13.87
C LYS A 195 2.23 2.88 12.44
N ARG A 196 1.29 2.95 11.48
CA ARG A 196 1.61 3.26 10.08
C ARG A 196 2.24 4.63 9.91
N LEU A 197 1.74 5.64 10.62
CA LEU A 197 2.32 6.98 10.63
C LEU A 197 3.76 6.97 11.17
N GLU A 198 4.00 6.31 12.30
CA GLU A 198 5.31 6.17 12.92
C GLU A 198 6.31 5.48 11.98
N GLU A 199 5.93 4.38 11.34
CA GLU A 199 6.76 3.67 10.35
C GLU A 199 7.23 4.60 9.22
N LEU A 200 6.33 5.45 8.70
CA LEU A 200 6.68 6.39 7.64
C LEU A 200 7.45 7.61 8.13
N MET A 201 7.24 8.04 9.37
CA MET A 201 7.97 9.16 9.98
C MET A 201 9.39 8.77 10.37
N THR A 202 9.64 7.53 10.75
CA THR A 202 10.99 7.01 11.08
C THR A 202 11.83 6.76 9.82
N CYS A 203 11.20 6.51 8.67
CA CYS A 203 11.92 6.31 7.41
C CYS A 203 12.37 7.65 6.82
N ARG A 204 13.67 7.93 6.91
CA ARG A 204 14.32 9.12 6.34
C ARG A 204 14.90 8.81 4.96
N ILE A 205 14.65 9.69 3.98
CA ILE A 205 15.33 9.64 2.68
C ILE A 205 16.41 10.73 2.66
N ARG A 206 17.61 10.36 2.24
CA ARG A 206 18.76 11.26 2.15
C ARG A 206 19.71 10.85 1.02
N LYS A 207 20.62 11.74 0.64
CA LYS A 207 21.72 11.39 -0.27
C LYS A 207 22.58 10.29 0.37
N MET A 208 23.02 9.33 -0.44
CA MET A 208 23.98 8.30 -0.06
C MET A 208 25.33 8.96 0.26
N LYS A 209 26.03 8.47 1.28
CA LYS A 209 27.37 8.92 1.63
C LYS A 209 28.42 8.03 0.92
N ASP A 210 29.59 8.59 0.68
CA ASP A 210 30.66 7.88 -0.08
C ASP A 210 31.01 6.50 0.52
N HIS A 211 31.08 6.39 1.85
CA HIS A 211 31.39 5.11 2.51
C HIS A 211 30.25 4.09 2.43
N GLU A 212 29.07 4.48 1.98
CA GLU A 212 27.89 3.62 1.81
C GLU A 212 27.78 3.07 0.36
N ILE A 213 28.56 3.61 -0.58
CA ILE A 213 28.52 3.19 -2.00
C ILE A 213 28.65 1.67 -2.18
N PRO A 214 29.46 0.93 -1.40
CA PRO A 214 29.53 -0.53 -1.51
C PRO A 214 28.19 -1.25 -1.27
N LEU A 215 27.21 -0.62 -0.62
CA LEU A 215 25.89 -1.20 -0.47
C LEU A 215 25.09 -1.27 -1.79
N LEU A 216 25.53 -0.54 -2.82
CA LEU A 216 24.89 -0.60 -4.14
C LEU A 216 24.99 -1.99 -4.78
N ASP A 217 26.01 -2.78 -4.45
CA ASP A 217 26.11 -4.18 -4.89
C ASP A 217 24.95 -5.01 -4.34
N ASP A 218 24.60 -4.83 -3.06
CA ASP A 218 23.45 -5.50 -2.47
C ASP A 218 22.13 -5.02 -3.10
N PHE A 219 21.98 -3.71 -3.30
CA PHE A 219 20.79 -3.17 -3.94
C PHE A 219 20.69 -3.51 -5.40
N LEU A 220 21.81 -3.66 -6.12
CA LEU A 220 21.81 -4.15 -7.48
C LEU A 220 21.26 -5.58 -7.57
N TYR A 221 21.65 -6.46 -6.63
CA TYR A 221 21.08 -7.80 -6.57
C TYR A 221 19.57 -7.76 -6.26
N GLU A 222 19.14 -6.93 -5.31
CA GLU A 222 17.74 -6.76 -4.95
C GLU A 222 16.89 -6.07 -6.04
N ALA A 223 17.52 -5.37 -6.99
CA ALA A 223 16.86 -4.77 -8.17
C ALA A 223 16.53 -5.80 -9.25
N ILE A 224 17.18 -6.96 -9.24
CA ILE A 224 16.87 -8.03 -10.19
C ILE A 224 15.47 -8.55 -9.89
N PHE A 225 14.57 -8.41 -10.85
CA PHE A 225 13.23 -8.94 -10.71
C PHE A 225 13.25 -10.46 -10.92
N ILE A 226 12.68 -11.18 -9.97
CA ILE A 226 12.54 -12.62 -10.01
C ILE A 226 11.05 -12.94 -10.05
N PRO A 227 10.54 -13.55 -11.15
CA PRO A 227 9.15 -13.97 -11.24
C PRO A 227 8.79 -14.97 -10.15
N GLU A 228 7.51 -15.00 -9.76
CA GLU A 228 7.00 -15.94 -8.76
C GLU A 228 7.25 -17.40 -9.21
N GLY A 229 7.78 -18.22 -8.30
CA GLY A 229 8.10 -19.63 -8.57
C GLY A 229 9.48 -19.87 -9.22
N ILE A 230 10.26 -18.84 -9.49
CA ILE A 230 11.63 -18.96 -10.00
C ILE A 230 12.62 -18.82 -8.84
N GLU A 231 13.60 -19.71 -8.79
CA GLU A 231 14.71 -19.61 -7.81
C GLU A 231 15.57 -18.38 -8.07
N PRO A 232 15.95 -17.62 -7.03
CA PRO A 232 16.87 -16.50 -7.17
C PRO A 232 18.21 -16.96 -7.77
N PRO A 233 18.80 -16.19 -8.70
CA PRO A 233 20.12 -16.47 -9.22
C PRO A 233 21.19 -16.36 -8.12
N SER A 234 22.35 -17.00 -8.34
CA SER A 234 23.50 -16.77 -7.47
C SER A 234 23.86 -15.27 -7.40
N ARG A 235 24.30 -14.80 -6.24
CA ARG A 235 24.75 -13.42 -6.05
C ARG A 235 25.89 -13.02 -7.00
N ASP A 236 26.65 -13.97 -7.51
CA ASP A 236 27.69 -13.70 -8.51
C ASP A 236 27.15 -13.14 -9.83
N ILE A 237 25.85 -13.18 -10.06
CA ILE A 237 25.23 -12.59 -11.26
C ILE A 237 25.51 -11.09 -11.37
N ILE A 238 25.61 -10.37 -10.25
CA ILE A 238 25.90 -8.92 -10.28
C ILE A 238 27.28 -8.59 -10.84
N LYS A 239 28.20 -9.57 -10.88
CA LYS A 239 29.55 -9.39 -11.45
C LYS A 239 29.57 -9.39 -12.97
N LYS A 240 28.44 -9.66 -13.63
CA LYS A 240 28.35 -9.57 -15.09
C LYS A 240 28.55 -8.12 -15.56
N PRO A 241 29.29 -7.89 -16.65
CA PRO A 241 29.54 -6.54 -17.15
C PRO A 241 28.25 -5.73 -17.37
N ASP A 242 27.20 -6.36 -17.90
CA ASP A 242 25.91 -5.70 -18.18
C ASP A 242 25.20 -5.20 -16.90
N LEU A 243 25.53 -5.76 -15.75
CA LEU A 243 25.00 -5.32 -14.45
C LEU A 243 25.98 -4.40 -13.72
N GLN A 244 27.29 -4.59 -13.91
CA GLN A 244 28.29 -3.72 -13.26
C GLN A 244 28.21 -2.26 -13.72
N VAL A 245 27.73 -1.99 -14.93
CA VAL A 245 27.50 -0.61 -15.42
C VAL A 245 26.66 0.24 -14.47
N TYR A 246 25.82 -0.39 -13.65
CA TYR A 246 24.94 0.31 -12.69
C TYR A 246 25.68 0.81 -11.45
N VAL A 247 26.78 0.17 -11.05
CA VAL A 247 27.42 0.39 -9.72
C VAL A 247 28.94 0.58 -9.80
N GLU A 248 29.63 0.05 -10.83
CA GLU A 248 31.08 0.19 -10.97
C GLU A 248 31.49 1.67 -11.00
N ASP A 249 32.45 2.01 -10.15
CA ASP A 249 32.95 3.39 -10.01
C ASP A 249 31.86 4.45 -9.74
N PHE A 250 30.77 4.07 -9.07
CA PHE A 250 29.69 4.98 -8.74
C PHE A 250 30.17 6.15 -7.90
N GLY A 251 29.66 7.35 -8.20
CA GLY A 251 30.05 8.60 -7.55
C GLY A 251 31.27 9.29 -8.21
N LYS A 252 31.93 8.67 -9.20
CA LYS A 252 33.05 9.27 -9.92
C LYS A 252 32.63 10.01 -11.19
N HIS A 253 31.41 9.82 -11.66
CA HIS A 253 30.91 10.44 -12.89
C HIS A 253 29.93 11.58 -12.57
N LYS A 254 29.98 12.64 -13.37
CA LYS A 254 28.99 13.70 -13.32
C LYS A 254 27.63 13.10 -13.73
N GLY A 255 26.63 13.20 -12.84
CA GLY A 255 25.29 12.64 -13.05
C GLY A 255 25.05 11.36 -12.28
N ASP A 256 26.00 10.87 -11.48
CA ASP A 256 25.78 9.82 -10.49
C ASP A 256 25.06 10.40 -9.27
N PHE A 257 23.79 10.10 -9.11
CA PHE A 257 23.01 10.49 -7.91
C PHE A 257 22.39 9.27 -7.26
N CYS A 258 22.47 9.19 -5.95
CA CYS A 258 21.83 8.15 -5.17
C CYS A 258 21.14 8.71 -3.93
N LEU A 259 19.88 8.29 -3.73
CA LEU A 259 19.14 8.51 -2.50
C LEU A 259 18.91 7.16 -1.81
N VAL A 260 19.07 7.17 -0.50
CA VAL A 260 18.83 6.00 0.36
C VAL A 260 17.67 6.24 1.31
N ALA A 261 16.91 5.19 1.57
CA ALA A 261 15.94 5.14 2.64
C ALA A 261 16.59 4.54 3.88
N GLU A 262 16.57 5.28 4.98
CA GLU A 262 17.12 4.88 6.27
C GLU A 262 16.01 4.75 7.30
N THR A 263 15.95 3.62 7.99
CA THR A 263 15.02 3.33 9.08
C THR A 263 15.83 2.76 10.25
N ASP A 264 15.67 3.34 11.45
CA ASP A 264 16.38 2.91 12.66
C ASP A 264 17.92 2.81 12.47
N GLY A 265 18.49 3.77 11.73
CA GLY A 265 19.92 3.83 11.44
C GLY A 265 20.42 2.79 10.42
N LYS A 266 19.51 2.05 9.76
CA LYS A 266 19.84 1.07 8.72
C LYS A 266 19.36 1.55 7.37
N ILE A 267 20.17 1.40 6.33
CA ILE A 267 19.76 1.64 4.95
C ILE A 267 18.95 0.43 4.49
N VAL A 268 17.71 0.69 4.08
CA VAL A 268 16.71 -0.34 3.74
C VAL A 268 16.31 -0.34 2.27
N GLY A 269 16.75 0.65 1.53
CA GLY A 269 16.52 0.78 0.09
C GLY A 269 17.33 1.91 -0.50
N ALA A 270 17.53 1.85 -1.81
CA ALA A 270 18.20 2.87 -2.59
C ALA A 270 17.51 3.09 -3.93
N VAL A 271 17.56 4.32 -4.43
CA VAL A 271 17.31 4.70 -5.82
C VAL A 271 18.52 5.43 -6.32
N TRP A 272 19.02 5.05 -7.49
CA TRP A 272 20.18 5.69 -8.08
C TRP A 272 20.02 5.88 -9.57
N VAL A 273 20.72 6.84 -10.10
CA VAL A 273 20.74 7.18 -11.52
C VAL A 273 22.16 7.44 -11.96
N ARG A 274 22.43 7.14 -13.22
CA ARG A 274 23.63 7.54 -13.94
C ARG A 274 23.38 7.53 -15.45
N ILE A 275 24.25 8.22 -16.20
CA ILE A 275 24.28 8.12 -17.66
C ILE A 275 25.14 6.93 -17.99
N MET A 276 24.53 5.86 -18.50
CA MET A 276 25.18 4.59 -18.80
C MET A 276 24.51 3.91 -19.99
N ASN A 277 25.22 2.99 -20.62
CA ASN A 277 24.70 2.18 -21.73
C ASN A 277 24.13 0.87 -21.17
N ASP A 278 22.94 0.96 -20.61
CA ASP A 278 22.19 -0.12 -19.98
C ASP A 278 20.88 -0.44 -20.73
N TYR A 279 20.04 -1.28 -20.14
CA TYR A 279 18.70 -1.61 -20.68
C TYR A 279 17.74 -0.40 -20.72
N GLY A 280 17.99 0.63 -19.91
CA GLY A 280 17.23 1.89 -19.84
C GLY A 280 17.80 3.01 -20.72
N HIS A 281 18.90 2.78 -21.43
CA HIS A 281 19.61 3.81 -22.19
C HIS A 281 18.77 4.40 -23.32
N ILE A 282 18.78 5.72 -23.42
CA ILE A 282 18.14 6.47 -24.51
C ILE A 282 19.18 7.32 -25.24
N ASP A 283 19.90 8.15 -24.50
CA ASP A 283 20.92 9.06 -24.99
C ASP A 283 21.91 9.45 -23.88
N ASN A 284 22.95 10.20 -24.26
CA ASN A 284 24.00 10.62 -23.32
C ASN A 284 23.61 11.83 -22.43
N GLN A 285 22.35 12.26 -22.42
CA GLN A 285 21.83 13.35 -21.60
C GLN A 285 20.74 12.87 -20.61
N THR A 286 20.17 11.70 -20.88
CA THR A 286 19.10 11.09 -20.08
C THR A 286 19.69 10.06 -19.12
N PRO A 287 19.71 10.32 -17.80
CA PRO A 287 20.15 9.31 -16.85
C PRO A 287 19.17 8.13 -16.80
N SER A 288 19.72 6.93 -16.66
CA SER A 288 18.95 5.71 -16.42
C SER A 288 18.86 5.43 -14.93
N LEU A 289 17.69 4.96 -14.48
CA LEU A 289 17.31 4.81 -13.07
C LEU A 289 17.20 3.35 -12.68
N ALA A 290 17.75 3.03 -11.50
CA ALA A 290 17.51 1.77 -10.81
C ALA A 290 17.02 2.04 -9.38
N ILE A 291 16.17 1.15 -8.87
CA ILE A 291 15.63 1.21 -7.49
C ILE A 291 15.51 -0.18 -6.89
N ALA A 292 15.91 -0.31 -5.64
CA ALA A 292 15.69 -1.53 -4.87
C ALA A 292 15.39 -1.24 -3.40
N LEU A 293 14.67 -2.17 -2.78
CA LEU A 293 14.46 -2.25 -1.34
C LEU A 293 14.63 -3.70 -0.91
N TYR A 294 15.13 -3.91 0.30
CA TYR A 294 15.08 -5.24 0.91
C TYR A 294 13.63 -5.73 1.00
N PRO A 295 13.37 -7.04 0.81
CA PRO A 295 12.02 -7.61 0.67
C PRO A 295 11.05 -7.21 1.76
N GLN A 296 11.49 -7.19 3.02
CA GLN A 296 10.67 -6.84 4.18
C GLN A 296 10.22 -5.37 4.24
N TYR A 297 10.82 -4.48 3.42
CA TYR A 297 10.48 -3.06 3.33
C TYR A 297 9.71 -2.70 2.06
N ARG A 298 9.42 -3.69 1.21
CA ARG A 298 8.62 -3.52 -0.02
C ARG A 298 7.14 -3.31 0.31
N LYS A 299 6.40 -2.74 -0.64
CA LYS A 299 4.94 -2.47 -0.55
C LYS A 299 4.51 -1.56 0.62
N GLN A 300 5.44 -0.82 1.22
CA GLN A 300 5.21 0.11 2.33
C GLN A 300 5.24 1.60 1.91
N GLY A 301 5.28 1.89 0.61
CA GLY A 301 5.33 3.26 0.08
C GLY A 301 6.74 3.88 0.07
N ILE A 302 7.76 3.21 0.65
CA ILE A 302 9.15 3.71 0.68
C ILE A 302 9.70 3.88 -0.74
N GLY A 303 9.48 2.92 -1.63
CA GLY A 303 9.91 3.01 -3.03
C GLY A 303 9.30 4.21 -3.76
N THR A 304 8.02 4.47 -3.57
CA THR A 304 7.35 5.64 -4.17
C THR A 304 7.97 6.94 -3.67
N ARG A 305 8.29 7.05 -2.37
CA ARG A 305 8.96 8.23 -1.79
C ARG A 305 10.38 8.41 -2.33
N LEU A 306 11.15 7.33 -2.46
CA LEU A 306 12.48 7.36 -3.07
C LEU A 306 12.41 7.90 -4.49
N MET A 307 11.52 7.36 -5.31
CA MET A 307 11.32 7.79 -6.69
C MET A 307 10.92 9.26 -6.78
N GLN A 308 9.94 9.71 -5.99
CA GLN A 308 9.49 11.10 -6.01
C GLN A 308 10.61 12.08 -5.64
N GLN A 309 11.42 11.75 -4.63
CA GLN A 309 12.54 12.60 -4.25
C GLN A 309 13.68 12.55 -5.28
N MET A 310 13.88 11.42 -5.96
CA MET A 310 14.85 11.34 -7.06
C MET A 310 14.41 12.18 -8.26
N LEU A 311 13.12 12.11 -8.64
CA LEU A 311 12.59 12.96 -9.73
C LEU A 311 12.73 14.45 -9.40
N GLN A 312 12.47 14.84 -8.16
CA GLN A 312 12.68 16.23 -7.71
C GLN A 312 14.17 16.60 -7.73
N LEU A 313 15.06 15.73 -7.26
CA LEU A 313 16.50 15.97 -7.30
C LEU A 313 16.99 16.16 -8.73
N LEU A 314 16.55 15.34 -9.67
CA LEU A 314 16.92 15.46 -11.08
C LEU A 314 16.44 16.77 -11.70
N LYS A 315 15.21 17.20 -11.38
CA LYS A 315 14.71 18.51 -11.77
C LYS A 315 15.59 19.65 -11.24
N ASP A 316 15.95 19.60 -9.95
CA ASP A 316 16.79 20.62 -9.29
C ASP A 316 18.21 20.65 -9.88
N GLU A 317 18.72 19.51 -10.35
CA GLU A 317 20.02 19.39 -11.02
C GLU A 317 19.96 19.72 -12.54
N GLY A 318 18.76 20.10 -13.05
CA GLY A 318 18.57 20.60 -14.42
C GLY A 318 18.38 19.51 -15.48
N TYR A 319 18.08 18.28 -15.10
CA TYR A 319 17.67 17.25 -16.04
C TYR A 319 16.22 17.47 -16.48
N THR A 320 15.90 17.13 -17.70
CA THR A 320 14.55 17.27 -18.28
C THR A 320 13.77 15.96 -18.28
N GLN A 321 14.48 14.83 -18.19
CA GLN A 321 13.87 13.51 -18.20
C GLN A 321 14.80 12.46 -17.57
N VAL A 322 14.22 11.31 -17.24
CA VAL A 322 14.90 10.11 -16.74
C VAL A 322 14.27 8.87 -17.35
N SER A 323 15.07 7.84 -17.60
CA SER A 323 14.60 6.58 -18.17
C SER A 323 14.77 5.41 -17.21
N LEU A 324 14.05 4.33 -17.47
CA LEU A 324 14.27 3.02 -16.85
C LEU A 324 13.77 1.90 -17.76
N SER A 325 14.33 0.69 -17.59
CA SER A 325 13.73 -0.54 -18.11
C SER A 325 12.99 -1.29 -17.00
N VAL A 326 11.86 -1.92 -17.34
CA VAL A 326 11.08 -2.72 -16.41
C VAL A 326 10.46 -3.93 -17.10
N GLN A 327 10.59 -5.10 -16.50
CA GLN A 327 9.96 -6.32 -17.00
C GLN A 327 8.43 -6.23 -16.95
N LYS A 328 7.76 -6.73 -17.99
CA LYS A 328 6.30 -6.65 -18.16
C LYS A 328 5.51 -7.26 -17.00
N THR A 329 6.07 -8.28 -16.37
CA THR A 329 5.47 -8.97 -15.21
C THR A 329 5.79 -8.32 -13.87
N ASN A 330 6.68 -7.30 -13.84
CA ASN A 330 7.07 -6.63 -12.60
C ASN A 330 5.96 -5.71 -12.10
N TYR A 331 5.51 -5.94 -10.87
CA TYR A 331 4.48 -5.12 -10.23
C TYR A 331 4.86 -3.62 -10.11
N ALA A 332 6.16 -3.30 -10.13
CA ALA A 332 6.67 -1.93 -10.04
C ALA A 332 6.24 -1.07 -11.25
N TYR A 333 5.91 -1.68 -12.39
CA TYR A 333 5.35 -0.98 -13.56
C TYR A 333 4.19 -0.04 -13.18
N ARG A 334 3.29 -0.50 -12.30
CA ARG A 334 2.15 0.32 -11.85
C ARG A 334 2.59 1.57 -11.08
N MET A 335 3.64 1.45 -10.27
CA MET A 335 4.21 2.58 -9.53
C MET A 335 4.84 3.59 -10.52
N TYR A 336 5.59 3.12 -11.50
CA TYR A 336 6.20 3.99 -12.51
C TYR A 336 5.14 4.75 -13.32
N LYS A 337 4.08 4.09 -13.78
CA LYS A 337 2.94 4.75 -14.44
C LYS A 337 2.29 5.83 -13.57
N GLN A 338 2.12 5.58 -12.28
CA GLN A 338 1.56 6.56 -11.34
C GLN A 338 2.46 7.77 -11.10
N LEU A 339 3.76 7.61 -11.28
CA LEU A 339 4.77 8.66 -11.16
C LEU A 339 5.00 9.44 -12.48
N GLY A 340 4.24 9.13 -13.53
CA GLY A 340 4.32 9.85 -14.81
C GLY A 340 5.28 9.24 -15.82
N PHE A 341 5.81 8.03 -15.57
CA PHE A 341 6.59 7.33 -16.59
C PHE A 341 5.68 6.83 -17.72
N GLU A 342 6.10 7.06 -18.95
CA GLU A 342 5.45 6.61 -20.17
C GLU A 342 6.29 5.57 -20.87
N VAL A 343 5.66 4.55 -21.47
CA VAL A 343 6.35 3.56 -22.30
C VAL A 343 6.68 4.21 -23.63
N ILE A 344 7.95 4.22 -24.00
CA ILE A 344 8.42 4.75 -25.28
C ILE A 344 8.75 3.63 -26.28
N THR A 345 9.17 2.47 -25.78
CA THR A 345 9.37 1.26 -26.61
C THR A 345 9.22 0.02 -25.74
N GLU A 346 8.99 -1.12 -26.35
CA GLU A 346 8.90 -2.41 -25.69
C GLU A 346 9.48 -3.53 -26.55
N ASN A 347 9.95 -4.58 -25.90
CA ASN A 347 10.27 -5.86 -26.50
C ASN A 347 9.38 -6.97 -25.88
N ASP A 348 9.70 -8.24 -26.12
CA ASP A 348 8.89 -9.36 -25.60
C ASP A 348 8.84 -9.42 -24.07
N GLU A 349 9.88 -8.96 -23.38
CA GLU A 349 10.06 -9.12 -21.93
C GLU A 349 9.92 -7.81 -21.15
N GLU A 350 10.28 -6.65 -21.74
CA GLU A 350 10.50 -5.40 -21.02
C GLU A 350 9.82 -4.20 -21.68
N TYR A 351 9.53 -3.19 -20.86
CA TYR A 351 9.19 -1.83 -21.25
C TYR A 351 10.37 -0.90 -21.01
N LEU A 352 10.74 -0.10 -22.00
CA LEU A 352 11.55 1.09 -21.80
C LEU A 352 10.63 2.27 -21.52
N MET A 353 10.82 2.90 -20.37
CA MET A 353 9.94 3.97 -19.90
C MET A 353 10.72 5.25 -19.64
N VAL A 354 10.07 6.39 -19.86
CA VAL A 354 10.61 7.75 -19.61
C VAL A 354 9.65 8.55 -18.77
N CYS A 355 10.18 9.32 -17.84
CA CYS A 355 9.46 10.35 -17.11
C CYS A 355 10.11 11.72 -17.38
N LYS A 356 9.29 12.71 -17.76
CA LYS A 356 9.70 14.12 -17.81
C LYS A 356 9.72 14.67 -16.39
N VAL A 357 10.75 15.46 -16.08
CA VAL A 357 10.96 16.05 -14.74
C VAL A 357 10.97 17.58 -14.75
N ASP A 358 10.55 18.17 -15.86
CA ASP A 358 10.41 19.62 -16.08
C ASP A 358 9.29 20.30 -15.26
#